data_31830bc31f78c2531ac5441a317dc350
#
_entry.id   31830bc31f78c2531ac5441a317dc350
#
_cell.length_a   1.000
_cell.length_b   1.000
_cell.length_c   1.000
_cell.angle_alpha   90.00
_cell.angle_beta   90.00
_cell.angle_gamma   90.00
#
_symmetry.space_group_name_H-M   'P 1'
#
loop_
_entity.id
_entity.type
_entity.pdbx_description
1 polymer ?
#
loop_
_entity_poly.entity_id
_entity_poly.type
_entity_poly.pdbx_seq_one_letter_code
_entity_poly.pdbx_strand_id
1 'polypeptide(L)'
;TYWDAAVGLNFSSIAGADTRYYVAVGLFHFTKPKVAFQKEYDIVLNPKYVVNAGLSKPISAVNKLTVYADYFMQGGARQVQGGLLLSHDFIEADENQKIAFSAGLFYRWNDALMPVIKLDYNQFGIGINYDLNISKLKTASQFRGAYEVTLSYKAFRNNYNSSADKVRCPGF
;
A
#
# COMPACT_ATOMS: atom_id res chain seq x y z
N THR A 1 1.71 -29.75 -3.76
CA THR A 1 1.13 -28.72 -4.64
C THR A 1 -0.29 -28.44 -4.17
N TYR A 2 -0.67 -27.18 -4.05
CA TYR A 2 -2.03 -26.77 -3.71
C TYR A 2 -2.47 -25.64 -4.64
N TRP A 3 -3.78 -25.47 -4.78
CA TRP A 3 -4.40 -24.37 -5.48
C TRP A 3 -4.88 -23.34 -4.48
N ASP A 4 -4.54 -22.08 -4.75
CA ASP A 4 -5.00 -20.94 -3.96
C ASP A 4 -5.62 -19.91 -4.87
N ALA A 5 -6.60 -19.18 -4.35
CA ALA A 5 -7.27 -18.13 -5.10
C ALA A 5 -7.61 -16.93 -4.21
N ALA A 6 -7.63 -15.75 -4.84
CA ALA A 6 -8.00 -14.50 -4.22
C ALA A 6 -8.94 -13.72 -5.13
N VAL A 7 -9.79 -12.91 -4.54
CA VAL A 7 -10.68 -11.96 -5.24
C VAL A 7 -10.69 -10.64 -4.50
N GLY A 8 -10.80 -9.55 -5.24
CA GLY A 8 -10.88 -8.22 -4.64
C GLY A 8 -11.66 -7.24 -5.53
N LEU A 9 -12.16 -6.21 -4.90
CA LEU A 9 -12.83 -5.09 -5.53
C LEU A 9 -12.18 -3.79 -5.04
N ASN A 10 -11.98 -2.87 -5.95
CA ASN A 10 -11.51 -1.52 -5.63
C ASN A 10 -12.47 -0.51 -6.25
N PHE A 11 -12.94 0.41 -5.43
CA PHE A 11 -13.69 1.58 -5.85
C PHE A 11 -12.84 2.82 -5.60
N SER A 12 -12.67 3.64 -6.62
CA SER A 12 -11.95 4.91 -6.51
C SER A 12 -12.72 6.03 -7.19
N SER A 13 -12.67 7.23 -6.62
CA SER A 13 -13.38 8.40 -7.15
C SER A 13 -12.68 9.68 -6.72
N ILE A 14 -13.21 10.80 -7.22
CA ILE A 14 -12.76 12.16 -6.88
C ILE A 14 -13.91 12.87 -6.19
N ALA A 15 -13.65 13.44 -5.03
CA ALA A 15 -14.58 14.26 -4.26
C ALA A 15 -14.17 15.75 -4.37
N GLY A 16 -15.13 16.59 -4.74
CA GLY A 16 -14.83 18.00 -4.99
C GLY A 16 -13.90 18.22 -6.18
N ALA A 17 -13.03 19.23 -6.10
CA ALA A 17 -12.15 19.59 -7.19
C ALA A 17 -10.94 18.62 -7.33
N ASP A 18 -10.33 18.19 -6.20
CA ASP A 18 -9.00 17.60 -6.23
C ASP A 18 -8.78 16.43 -5.26
N THR A 19 -9.76 16.13 -4.40
CA THR A 19 -9.60 15.07 -3.40
C THR A 19 -9.89 13.72 -4.01
N ARG A 20 -8.88 12.85 -4.10
CA ARG A 20 -9.03 11.46 -4.55
C ARG A 20 -9.21 10.55 -3.36
N TYR A 21 -10.07 9.55 -3.48
CA TYR A 21 -10.23 8.53 -2.46
C TYR A 21 -10.45 7.17 -3.09
N TYR A 22 -10.12 6.15 -2.34
CA TYR A 22 -10.44 4.78 -2.70
C TYR A 22 -10.84 3.97 -1.48
N VAL A 23 -11.60 2.93 -1.72
CA VAL A 23 -11.90 1.86 -0.78
C VAL A 23 -11.76 0.55 -1.54
N ALA A 24 -11.01 -0.38 -0.97
CA ALA A 24 -10.83 -1.70 -1.55
C ALA A 24 -11.13 -2.78 -0.52
N VAL A 25 -11.67 -3.89 -1.00
CA VAL A 25 -11.89 -5.09 -0.20
C VAL A 25 -11.29 -6.29 -0.91
N GLY A 26 -10.68 -7.18 -0.16
CA GLY A 26 -10.04 -8.38 -0.69
C GLY A 26 -10.31 -9.60 0.17
N LEU A 27 -10.47 -10.73 -0.48
CA LEU A 27 -10.58 -12.04 0.12
C LEU A 27 -9.51 -12.94 -0.49
N PHE A 28 -8.56 -13.38 0.34
CA PHE A 28 -7.46 -14.25 -0.01
C PHE A 28 -7.68 -15.63 0.60
N HIS A 29 -7.10 -16.66 0.01
CA HIS A 29 -7.14 -18.02 0.52
C HIS A 29 -8.56 -18.56 0.74
N PHE A 30 -9.53 -18.13 -0.09
CA PHE A 30 -10.91 -18.58 0.08
C PHE A 30 -11.08 -20.08 -0.24
N THR A 31 -10.15 -20.67 -0.98
CA THR A 31 -10.09 -22.11 -1.24
C THR A 31 -9.63 -22.93 -0.04
N LYS A 32 -9.14 -22.27 1.03
CA LYS A 32 -8.60 -22.91 2.25
C LYS A 32 -7.59 -24.01 1.91
N PRO A 33 -6.51 -23.72 1.16
CA PRO A 33 -5.59 -24.73 0.73
C PRO A 33 -4.90 -25.41 1.91
N LYS A 34 -4.67 -26.73 1.79
CA LYS A 34 -3.88 -27.48 2.77
C LYS A 34 -2.39 -27.17 2.56
N VAL A 35 -1.73 -26.68 3.62
CA VAL A 35 -0.34 -26.19 3.59
C VAL A 35 0.60 -27.02 4.49
N ALA A 36 0.16 -28.19 4.96
CA ALA A 36 0.97 -29.06 5.80
C ALA A 36 2.18 -29.62 5.06
N PHE A 37 3.37 -29.54 5.66
CA PHE A 37 4.58 -30.22 5.18
C PHE A 37 4.51 -31.74 5.36
N GLN A 38 3.84 -32.19 6.42
CA GLN A 38 3.64 -33.62 6.71
C GLN A 38 2.19 -34.00 6.42
N LYS A 39 1.99 -35.13 5.74
CA LYS A 39 0.67 -35.59 5.31
C LYS A 39 -0.29 -35.91 6.46
N GLU A 40 0.26 -36.12 7.65
CA GLU A 40 -0.52 -36.45 8.88
C GLU A 40 -1.26 -35.24 9.49
N TYR A 41 -0.87 -34.01 9.13
CA TYR A 41 -1.48 -32.79 9.69
C TYR A 41 -2.41 -32.12 8.67
N ASP A 42 -3.65 -31.92 9.05
CA ASP A 42 -4.66 -31.19 8.29
C ASP A 42 -4.56 -29.66 8.58
N ILE A 43 -3.41 -29.06 8.28
CA ILE A 43 -3.23 -27.62 8.43
C ILE A 43 -3.74 -26.94 7.15
N VAL A 44 -4.78 -26.12 7.32
CA VAL A 44 -5.35 -25.30 6.25
C VAL A 44 -4.98 -23.84 6.43
N LEU A 45 -4.76 -23.14 5.31
CA LEU A 45 -4.58 -21.72 5.30
C LEU A 45 -5.94 -21.02 5.45
N ASN A 46 -6.14 -20.32 6.56
CA ASN A 46 -7.38 -19.63 6.81
C ASN A 46 -7.60 -18.47 5.81
N PRO A 47 -8.85 -18.20 5.40
CA PRO A 47 -9.16 -17.04 4.59
C PRO A 47 -8.69 -15.75 5.26
N LYS A 48 -8.12 -14.85 4.45
CA LYS A 48 -7.69 -13.52 4.87
C LYS A 48 -8.62 -12.47 4.25
N TYR A 49 -9.22 -11.68 5.10
CA TYR A 49 -10.04 -10.54 4.71
C TYR A 49 -9.20 -9.27 4.83
N VAL A 50 -9.30 -8.43 3.83
CA VAL A 50 -8.55 -7.17 3.75
C VAL A 50 -9.51 -6.05 3.39
N VAL A 51 -9.42 -4.94 4.11
CA VAL A 51 -10.09 -3.69 3.77
C VAL A 51 -9.02 -2.60 3.75
N ASN A 52 -8.93 -1.89 2.65
CA ASN A 52 -8.00 -0.77 2.47
C ASN A 52 -8.79 0.48 2.13
N ALA A 53 -8.39 1.61 2.65
CA ALA A 53 -8.91 2.90 2.29
C ALA A 53 -7.78 3.94 2.20
N GLY A 54 -7.91 4.87 1.28
CA GLY A 54 -6.98 5.97 1.16
C GLY A 54 -7.66 7.24 0.67
N LEU A 55 -7.11 8.36 1.11
CA LEU A 55 -7.55 9.69 0.72
C LEU A 55 -6.31 10.51 0.39
N SER A 56 -6.30 11.12 -0.78
CA SER A 56 -5.19 11.94 -1.27
C SER A 56 -5.70 13.30 -1.68
N LYS A 57 -5.11 14.35 -1.10
CA LYS A 57 -5.49 15.73 -1.37
C LYS A 57 -4.26 16.59 -1.65
N PRO A 58 -4.23 17.36 -2.76
CA PRO A 58 -3.27 18.43 -2.94
C PRO A 58 -3.46 19.50 -1.86
N ILE A 59 -2.39 19.88 -1.18
CA ILE A 59 -2.37 20.98 -0.19
C ILE A 59 -1.71 22.22 -0.76
N SER A 60 -0.97 22.08 -1.85
CA SER A 60 -0.46 23.18 -2.68
C SER A 60 -0.24 22.67 -4.11
N ALA A 61 0.25 23.54 -5.00
CA ALA A 61 0.58 23.17 -6.39
C ALA A 61 1.60 22.02 -6.50
N VAL A 62 2.49 21.92 -5.51
CA VAL A 62 3.59 20.93 -5.49
C VAL A 62 3.53 19.96 -4.31
N ASN A 63 2.60 20.13 -3.38
CA ASN A 63 2.51 19.26 -2.20
C ASN A 63 1.18 18.52 -2.15
N LYS A 64 1.26 17.24 -1.82
CA LYS A 64 0.12 16.34 -1.70
C LYS A 64 0.19 15.58 -0.37
N LEU A 65 -0.90 15.57 0.37
CA LEU A 65 -1.06 14.73 1.56
C LEU A 65 -1.89 13.51 1.21
N THR A 66 -1.42 12.34 1.58
CA THR A 66 -2.16 11.09 1.46
C THR A 66 -2.31 10.43 2.83
N VAL A 67 -3.51 9.98 3.13
CA VAL A 67 -3.87 9.26 4.35
C VAL A 67 -4.24 7.84 3.95
N TYR A 68 -3.78 6.84 4.70
CA TYR A 68 -4.07 5.43 4.48
C TYR A 68 -4.64 4.79 5.74
N ALA A 69 -5.54 3.84 5.55
CA ALA A 69 -6.07 2.99 6.61
C ALA A 69 -6.27 1.57 6.06
N ASP A 70 -5.79 0.59 6.80
CA ASP A 70 -5.88 -0.82 6.43
C ASP A 70 -6.36 -1.64 7.61
N TYR A 71 -7.21 -2.61 7.31
CA TYR A 71 -7.68 -3.64 8.24
C TYR A 71 -7.47 -5.02 7.65
N PHE A 72 -6.88 -5.90 8.43
CA PHE A 72 -6.63 -7.29 8.07
C PHE A 72 -7.22 -8.22 9.12
N MET A 73 -7.80 -9.33 8.68
CA MET A 73 -8.28 -10.40 9.54
C MET A 73 -7.97 -11.75 8.92
N GLN A 74 -7.32 -12.65 9.67
CA GLN A 74 -7.02 -14.01 9.24
C GLN A 74 -6.93 -14.96 10.45
N GLY A 75 -7.65 -16.08 10.42
CA GLY A 75 -7.54 -17.11 11.44
C GLY A 75 -7.77 -16.62 12.89
N GLY A 76 -8.65 -15.61 13.09
CA GLY A 76 -8.88 -14.99 14.39
C GLY A 76 -7.92 -13.83 14.74
N ALA A 77 -6.77 -13.73 14.08
CA ALA A 77 -5.86 -12.58 14.21
C ALA A 77 -6.44 -11.37 13.47
N ARG A 78 -6.27 -10.20 14.07
CA ARG A 78 -6.72 -8.91 13.51
C ARG A 78 -5.59 -7.91 13.58
N GLN A 79 -5.47 -7.09 12.54
CA GLN A 79 -4.48 -6.05 12.46
C GLN A 79 -5.11 -4.80 11.87
N VAL A 80 -4.83 -3.66 12.49
CA VAL A 80 -5.20 -2.33 12.00
C VAL A 80 -3.90 -1.56 11.80
N GLN A 81 -3.79 -0.90 10.66
CA GLN A 81 -2.70 0.06 10.45
C GLN A 81 -3.22 1.27 9.69
N GLY A 82 -2.53 2.37 9.85
CA GLY A 82 -2.81 3.59 9.11
C GLY A 82 -1.60 4.48 9.06
N GLY A 83 -1.62 5.47 8.19
CA GLY A 83 -0.47 6.34 8.03
C GLY A 83 -0.76 7.57 7.20
N LEU A 84 0.22 8.46 7.23
CA LEU A 84 0.24 9.72 6.49
C LEU A 84 1.48 9.73 5.60
N LEU A 85 1.33 10.19 4.38
CA LEU A 85 2.42 10.41 3.44
C LEU A 85 2.29 11.81 2.87
N LEU A 86 3.34 12.62 3.04
CA LEU A 86 3.48 13.93 2.41
C LEU A 86 4.39 13.76 1.19
N SER A 87 3.91 14.15 0.03
CA SER A 87 4.65 14.12 -1.22
C SER A 87 4.91 15.54 -1.71
N HIS A 88 6.11 15.78 -2.21
CA HIS A 88 6.54 17.02 -2.83
C HIS A 88 6.98 16.75 -4.27
N ASP A 89 6.32 17.38 -5.22
CA ASP A 89 6.66 17.29 -6.65
C ASP A 89 7.65 18.41 -6.99
N PHE A 90 8.85 18.04 -7.44
CA PHE A 90 9.81 19.01 -7.93
C PHE A 90 9.42 19.43 -9.34
N ILE A 91 9.21 20.74 -9.52
CA ILE A 91 8.93 21.33 -10.83
C ILE A 91 10.27 21.55 -11.50
N GLU A 92 10.61 20.72 -12.48
CA GLU A 92 11.79 20.96 -13.33
C GLU A 92 11.40 21.74 -14.58
N ALA A 93 12.39 22.45 -15.16
CA ALA A 93 12.22 23.22 -16.40
C ALA A 93 11.91 22.34 -17.63
N ASP A 94 12.14 21.04 -17.53
CA ASP A 94 11.84 20.08 -18.58
C ASP A 94 10.52 19.34 -18.25
N GLU A 95 9.49 19.58 -19.07
CA GLU A 95 8.16 18.96 -18.93
C GLU A 95 8.18 17.41 -18.96
N ASN A 96 9.27 16.82 -19.43
CA ASN A 96 9.43 15.37 -19.53
C ASN A 96 10.00 14.72 -18.26
N GLN A 97 10.49 15.49 -17.30
CA GLN A 97 11.06 14.94 -16.07
C GLN A 97 10.13 15.20 -14.89
N LYS A 98 9.70 14.12 -14.25
CA LYS A 98 8.86 14.16 -13.06
C LYS A 98 9.62 13.54 -11.90
N ILE A 99 9.97 14.38 -10.92
CA ILE A 99 10.61 13.95 -9.69
C ILE A 99 9.68 14.27 -8.55
N ALA A 100 9.40 13.27 -7.70
CA ALA A 100 8.63 13.46 -6.48
C ALA A 100 9.34 12.78 -5.31
N PHE A 101 9.47 13.51 -4.21
CA PHE A 101 9.94 12.97 -2.94
C PHE A 101 8.76 12.85 -1.97
N SER A 102 8.66 11.74 -1.29
CA SER A 102 7.62 11.52 -0.30
C SER A 102 8.23 11.06 1.03
N ALA A 103 7.71 11.59 2.12
CA ALA A 103 8.04 11.14 3.47
C ALA A 103 6.76 10.91 4.26
N GLY A 104 6.75 9.88 5.09
CA GLY A 104 5.56 9.51 5.82
C GLY A 104 5.84 8.70 7.07
N LEU A 105 4.76 8.50 7.82
CA LEU A 105 4.78 7.72 9.03
C LEU A 105 3.52 6.86 9.08
N PHE A 106 3.72 5.55 9.26
CA PHE A 106 2.67 4.58 9.44
C PHE A 106 2.72 4.00 10.84
N TYR A 107 1.58 3.67 11.36
CA TYR A 107 1.41 3.05 12.66
C TYR A 107 0.59 1.77 12.52
N ARG A 108 1.17 0.68 12.98
CA ARG A 108 0.50 -0.61 13.12
C ARG A 108 0.10 -0.80 14.58
N TRP A 109 -1.18 -0.92 14.83
CA TRP A 109 -1.75 -0.90 16.18
C TRP A 109 -1.09 -1.94 17.09
N ASN A 110 -0.54 -1.47 18.22
CA ASN A 110 0.16 -2.28 19.24
C ASN A 110 1.35 -3.10 18.72
N ASP A 111 1.92 -2.76 17.57
CA ASP A 111 2.98 -3.54 16.96
C ASP A 111 4.17 -2.69 16.53
N ALA A 112 4.02 -1.80 15.55
CA ALA A 112 5.13 -1.08 14.98
C ALA A 112 4.81 0.37 14.59
N LEU A 113 5.85 1.21 14.60
CA LEU A 113 5.88 2.52 13.98
C LEU A 113 6.80 2.45 12.77
N MET A 114 6.35 2.91 11.61
CA MET A 114 7.04 2.71 10.34
C MET A 114 7.26 4.05 9.62
N PRO A 115 8.40 4.74 9.84
CA PRO A 115 8.81 5.83 8.98
C PRO A 115 9.09 5.31 7.56
N VAL A 116 8.68 6.08 6.57
CA VAL A 116 8.79 5.76 5.14
C VAL A 116 9.35 6.96 4.39
N ILE A 117 10.29 6.72 3.51
CA ILE A 117 10.73 7.69 2.50
C ILE A 117 10.61 7.06 1.12
N LYS A 118 10.27 7.86 0.12
CA LYS A 118 10.13 7.40 -1.25
C LYS A 118 10.58 8.47 -2.22
N LEU A 119 11.29 8.06 -3.27
CA LEU A 119 11.66 8.88 -4.40
C LEU A 119 11.06 8.27 -5.67
N ASP A 120 10.25 9.04 -6.37
CA ASP A 120 9.77 8.71 -7.71
C ASP A 120 10.52 9.56 -8.74
N TYR A 121 11.10 8.90 -9.74
CA TYR A 121 11.76 9.53 -10.88
C TYR A 121 11.14 8.98 -12.16
N ASN A 122 10.36 9.79 -12.86
CA ASN A 122 9.60 9.40 -14.04
C ASN A 122 8.75 8.14 -13.80
N GLN A 123 9.17 7.03 -14.38
CA GLN A 123 8.48 5.73 -14.29
C GLN A 123 9.00 4.85 -13.16
N PHE A 124 10.15 5.20 -12.57
CA PHE A 124 10.78 4.43 -11.51
C PHE A 124 10.47 5.02 -10.14
N GLY A 125 10.33 4.17 -9.16
CA GLY A 125 10.22 4.58 -7.76
C GLY A 125 11.04 3.67 -6.87
N ILE A 126 11.71 4.27 -5.89
CA ILE A 126 12.39 3.59 -4.81
C ILE A 126 11.81 4.06 -3.49
N GLY A 127 11.46 3.12 -2.62
CA GLY A 127 10.98 3.37 -1.27
C GLY A 127 11.83 2.63 -0.25
N ILE A 128 11.99 3.23 0.92
CA ILE A 128 12.64 2.62 2.07
C ILE A 128 11.76 2.87 3.28
N ASN A 129 11.48 1.83 4.03
CA ASN A 129 10.81 1.93 5.33
C ASN A 129 11.56 1.11 6.38
N TYR A 130 11.34 1.48 7.64
CA TYR A 130 11.89 0.80 8.79
C TYR A 130 10.81 0.54 9.83
N ASP A 131 10.59 -0.72 10.19
CA ASP A 131 9.63 -1.12 11.22
C ASP A 131 10.26 -1.00 12.60
N LEU A 132 9.91 0.05 13.35
CA LEU A 132 10.27 0.18 14.75
C LEU A 132 9.30 -0.64 15.60
N ASN A 133 9.77 -1.73 16.21
CA ASN A 133 8.95 -2.54 17.08
C ASN A 133 8.62 -1.81 18.38
N ILE A 134 7.35 -1.50 18.60
CA ILE A 134 6.83 -0.87 19.82
C ILE A 134 5.92 -1.80 20.62
N SER A 135 5.76 -3.05 20.19
CA SER A 135 4.94 -4.07 20.86
C SER A 135 5.54 -4.48 22.19
N LYS A 136 4.83 -5.36 22.90
CA LYS A 136 5.34 -5.96 24.15
C LYS A 136 6.66 -6.73 23.97
N LEU A 137 7.00 -7.09 22.73
CA LEU A 137 8.27 -7.74 22.37
C LEU A 137 9.47 -6.76 22.26
N LYS A 138 9.24 -5.45 22.41
CA LYS A 138 10.30 -4.42 22.30
C LYS A 138 11.53 -4.70 23.19
N THR A 139 11.31 -5.27 24.36
CA THR A 139 12.39 -5.60 25.30
C THR A 139 13.26 -6.74 24.75
N ALA A 140 12.66 -7.75 24.15
CA ALA A 140 13.38 -8.89 23.56
C ALA A 140 14.07 -8.50 22.24
N SER A 141 13.46 -7.65 21.42
CA SER A 141 14.01 -7.19 20.16
C SER A 141 14.95 -5.98 20.29
N GLN A 142 15.11 -5.40 21.49
CA GLN A 142 15.86 -4.17 21.72
C GLN A 142 15.43 -3.02 20.78
N PHE A 143 14.13 -2.88 20.51
CA PHE A 143 13.54 -1.97 19.52
C PHE A 143 14.00 -2.22 18.09
N ARG A 144 14.77 -3.28 17.82
CA ARG A 144 15.20 -3.60 16.47
C ARG A 144 14.01 -4.13 15.68
N GLY A 145 13.80 -3.55 14.54
CA GLY A 145 12.82 -3.97 13.56
C GLY A 145 13.49 -4.44 12.27
N ALA A 146 12.75 -4.40 11.19
CA ALA A 146 13.23 -4.72 9.87
C ALA A 146 13.19 -3.46 8.99
N TYR A 147 14.15 -3.33 8.09
CA TYR A 147 14.05 -2.38 6.98
C TYR A 147 13.61 -3.11 5.73
N GLU A 148 12.86 -2.41 4.90
CA GLU A 148 12.37 -2.91 3.63
C GLU A 148 12.69 -1.90 2.54
N VAL A 149 13.13 -2.41 1.38
CA VAL A 149 13.38 -1.61 0.19
C VAL A 149 12.39 -2.04 -0.88
N THR A 150 11.65 -1.08 -1.41
CA THR A 150 10.67 -1.31 -2.48
C THR A 150 11.14 -0.64 -3.75
N LEU A 151 11.15 -1.38 -4.84
CA LEU A 151 11.37 -0.85 -6.19
C LEU A 151 10.07 -0.95 -6.98
N SER A 152 9.70 0.11 -7.68
CA SER A 152 8.51 0.14 -8.51
C SER A 152 8.80 0.69 -9.90
N TYR A 153 8.12 0.14 -10.90
CA TYR A 153 8.13 0.63 -12.26
C TYR A 153 6.71 0.81 -12.76
N LYS A 154 6.39 2.00 -13.27
CA LYS A 154 5.06 2.36 -13.79
C LYS A 154 5.15 2.54 -15.30
N ALA A 155 4.53 1.65 -16.07
CA ALA A 155 4.42 1.76 -17.52
C ALA A 155 2.98 2.05 -17.91
N PHE A 156 2.78 3.07 -18.73
CA PHE A 156 1.49 3.35 -19.36
C PHE A 156 1.54 2.86 -20.80
N ARG A 157 0.62 1.99 -21.16
CA ARG A 157 0.44 1.57 -22.54
C ARG A 157 -0.31 2.69 -23.29
N ASN A 158 0.32 3.30 -24.28
CA ASN A 158 -0.35 4.23 -25.19
C ASN A 158 -1.35 3.43 -26.03
N ASN A 159 -2.59 3.36 -25.57
CA ASN A 159 -3.69 2.91 -26.42
C ASN A 159 -4.24 4.14 -27.15
N TYR A 160 -4.01 4.20 -28.44
CA TYR A 160 -4.60 5.17 -29.36
C TYR A 160 -6.12 4.92 -29.53
N ASN A 161 -6.87 4.89 -28.45
CA ASN A 161 -8.33 4.83 -28.46
C ASN A 161 -8.86 6.12 -27.86
N SER A 162 -9.52 6.92 -28.68
CA SER A 162 -10.17 8.18 -28.28
C SER A 162 -11.22 8.04 -27.16
N SER A 163 -11.57 6.82 -26.79
CA SER A 163 -12.41 6.50 -25.62
C SER A 163 -11.64 6.32 -24.33
N ALA A 164 -10.31 6.18 -24.37
CA ALA A 164 -9.46 5.91 -23.20
C ALA A 164 -9.18 7.15 -22.34
N ASP A 165 -9.45 8.35 -22.84
CA ASP A 165 -9.32 9.59 -22.07
C ASP A 165 -10.27 9.68 -20.86
N LYS A 166 -11.26 8.78 -20.79
CA LYS A 166 -12.23 8.72 -19.70
C LYS A 166 -11.87 7.75 -18.57
N VAL A 167 -10.91 6.88 -18.79
CA VAL A 167 -10.45 5.91 -17.76
C VAL A 167 -9.08 6.34 -17.25
N ARG A 168 -9.03 7.34 -16.39
CA ARG A 168 -7.83 7.65 -15.62
C ARG A 168 -7.75 6.68 -14.46
N CYS A 169 -6.78 5.76 -14.49
CA CYS A 169 -6.39 5.07 -13.28
C CYS A 169 -5.94 6.11 -12.25
N PRO A 170 -6.55 6.16 -11.06
CA PRO A 170 -6.08 7.07 -10.02
C PRO A 170 -4.64 6.67 -9.67
N GLY A 171 -3.69 7.57 -9.91
CA GLY A 171 -2.33 7.41 -9.42
C GLY A 171 -2.31 7.74 -7.93
N PHE A 172 -2.18 6.73 -7.09
CA PHE A 172 -1.87 6.85 -5.68
C PHE A 172 -0.37 6.74 -5.47
#